data_f0ff901a21afaf95a22c4960628870f2
#
_entry.id   f0ff901a21afaf95a22c4960628870f2
#
_cell.length_a   1.000
_cell.length_b   1.000
_cell.length_c   1.000
_cell.angle_alpha   90.00
_cell.angle_beta   90.00
_cell.angle_gamma   90.00
#
_symmetry.space_group_name_H-M   'P 1'
#
loop_
_entity.id
_entity.type
_entity.pdbx_description
1 polymer ?
#
loop_
_entity_poly.entity_id
_entity_poly.type
_entity_poly.pdbx_seq_one_letter_code
_entity_poly.pdbx_strand_id
1 'polypeptide(L)'
;MDGFCKRVLLVDDDHHARFLLEALLDHAGYTVVPACDGRAALTELHKRYFDAVVTDYRMPFMNGIELLRLIQIHYPQIPVILASGSLPVLDESILSDCRPFGWLRKPYDNRLLLELVRSAVDRERVVSDAKVRCQPMR
;
A
#
# COMPACT_ATOMS: atom_id res chain seq x y z
N MET A 1 17.31 3.73 10.65
CA MET A 1 15.92 4.12 10.58
C MET A 1 15.33 3.69 9.28
N ASP A 2 14.56 2.65 9.36
CA ASP A 2 14.06 1.99 8.17
C ASP A 2 13.15 2.87 7.34
N GLY A 3 12.37 3.70 8.00
CA GLY A 3 11.41 4.50 7.29
C GLY A 3 11.88 5.89 6.90
N PHE A 4 13.11 6.21 7.21
CA PHE A 4 13.60 7.57 6.99
C PHE A 4 13.49 7.94 5.52
N CYS A 5 12.88 9.08 5.24
CA CYS A 5 12.67 9.61 3.90
C CYS A 5 11.74 8.78 3.03
N LYS A 6 11.05 7.80 3.61
CA LYS A 6 10.08 7.01 2.85
C LYS A 6 8.67 7.47 3.20
N ARG A 7 7.85 7.62 2.17
CA ARG A 7 6.48 8.10 2.35
C ARG A 7 5.50 6.99 2.06
N VAL A 8 4.57 6.79 2.99
CA VAL A 8 3.56 5.74 2.91
C VAL A 8 2.18 6.37 2.89
N LEU A 9 1.36 5.98 1.95
CA LEU A 9 -0.04 6.39 1.89
C LEU A 9 -0.87 5.35 2.62
N LEU A 10 -1.61 5.77 3.62
CA LEU A 10 -2.42 4.89 4.44
C LEU A 10 -3.89 5.17 4.19
N VAL A 11 -4.58 4.20 3.61
CA VAL A 11 -5.96 4.37 3.19
C VAL A 11 -6.86 3.48 4.04
N ASP A 12 -7.74 4.09 4.79
CA ASP A 12 -8.67 3.35 5.66
C ASP A 12 -9.81 4.29 6.00
N ASP A 13 -11.05 3.84 5.82
CA ASP A 13 -12.20 4.67 6.14
C ASP A 13 -12.52 4.69 7.62
N ASP A 14 -11.98 3.74 8.39
CA ASP A 14 -12.16 3.70 9.83
C ASP A 14 -11.18 4.67 10.47
N HIS A 15 -11.70 5.77 11.00
CA HIS A 15 -10.89 6.81 11.58
C HIS A 15 -9.98 6.30 12.70
N HIS A 16 -10.52 5.46 13.56
CA HIS A 16 -9.76 4.96 14.72
C HIS A 16 -8.61 4.05 14.26
N ALA A 17 -8.91 3.13 13.36
CA ALA A 17 -7.87 2.23 12.84
C ALA A 17 -6.80 3.01 12.09
N ARG A 18 -7.22 3.99 11.30
CA ARG A 18 -6.29 4.81 10.54
C ARG A 18 -5.36 5.58 11.48
N PHE A 19 -5.93 6.14 12.56
CA PHE A 19 -5.14 6.90 13.51
C PHE A 19 -4.08 6.02 14.17
N LEU A 20 -4.46 4.82 14.58
CA LEU A 20 -3.51 3.90 15.22
C LEU A 20 -2.40 3.46 14.28
N LEU A 21 -2.75 3.15 13.04
CA LEU A 21 -1.76 2.73 12.07
C LEU A 21 -0.83 3.86 11.67
N GLU A 22 -1.39 5.06 11.59
CA GLU A 22 -0.57 6.22 11.29
C GLU A 22 0.49 6.41 12.36
N ALA A 23 0.09 6.30 13.63
CA ALA A 23 1.03 6.43 14.74
C ALA A 23 2.10 5.35 14.70
N LEU A 24 1.69 4.13 14.40
CA LEU A 24 2.62 3.02 14.32
C LEU A 24 3.68 3.23 13.25
N LEU A 25 3.24 3.61 12.06
CA LEU A 25 4.16 3.82 10.94
C LEU A 25 5.02 5.06 11.15
N ASP A 26 4.44 6.10 11.72
CA ASP A 26 5.19 7.31 12.02
C ASP A 26 6.30 7.02 13.02
N HIS A 27 5.99 6.22 14.04
CA HIS A 27 6.99 5.84 15.04
C HIS A 27 8.12 5.03 14.41
N ALA A 28 7.81 4.28 13.37
CA ALA A 28 8.83 3.49 12.67
C ALA A 28 9.69 4.33 11.72
N GLY A 29 9.40 5.61 11.59
CA GLY A 29 10.24 6.51 10.82
C GLY A 29 9.69 6.89 9.46
N TYR A 30 8.50 6.42 9.11
CA TYR A 30 7.91 6.75 7.82
C TYR A 30 7.19 8.09 7.87
N THR A 31 7.16 8.77 6.74
CA THR A 31 6.27 9.90 6.57
C THR A 31 4.94 9.35 6.10
N VAL A 32 3.90 9.53 6.89
CA VAL A 32 2.61 8.91 6.62
C VAL A 32 1.61 9.97 6.17
N VAL A 33 0.92 9.70 5.08
CA VAL A 33 -0.17 10.54 4.62
C VAL A 33 -1.43 9.70 4.70
N PRO A 34 -2.40 10.09 5.53
CA PRO A 34 -3.63 9.34 5.64
C PRO A 34 -4.65 9.76 4.59
N ALA A 35 -5.46 8.82 4.16
CA ALA A 35 -6.58 9.08 3.27
C ALA A 35 -7.78 8.28 3.74
N CYS A 36 -8.95 8.87 3.70
CA CYS A 36 -10.13 8.23 4.26
C CYS A 36 -10.87 7.32 3.28
N ASP A 37 -10.54 7.38 2.01
CA ASP A 37 -11.15 6.52 1.02
C ASP A 37 -10.27 6.51 -0.24
N GLY A 38 -10.72 5.75 -1.25
CA GLY A 38 -9.95 5.60 -2.47
C GLY A 38 -9.80 6.88 -3.26
N ARG A 39 -10.83 7.73 -3.23
CA ARG A 39 -10.76 8.99 -3.96
C ARG A 39 -9.76 9.94 -3.34
N ALA A 40 -9.78 10.02 -2.02
CA ALA A 40 -8.78 10.82 -1.32
C ALA A 40 -7.38 10.29 -1.59
N ALA A 41 -7.23 8.97 -1.64
CA ALA A 41 -5.95 8.35 -1.93
C ALA A 41 -5.45 8.73 -3.31
N LEU A 42 -6.32 8.69 -4.32
CA LEU A 42 -5.92 9.05 -5.67
C LEU A 42 -5.52 10.52 -5.76
N THR A 43 -6.22 11.38 -5.02
CA THR A 43 -5.85 12.78 -4.96
C THR A 43 -4.44 12.95 -4.41
N GLU A 44 -4.11 12.21 -3.36
CA GLU A 44 -2.78 12.31 -2.79
C GLU A 44 -1.72 11.75 -3.74
N LEU A 45 -2.03 10.65 -4.41
CA LEU A 45 -1.10 10.07 -5.37
C LEU A 45 -0.82 11.01 -6.54
N HIS A 46 -1.78 11.83 -6.88
CA HIS A 46 -1.60 12.81 -7.93
C HIS A 46 -0.69 13.96 -7.50
N LYS A 47 -0.69 14.27 -6.20
CA LYS A 47 0.06 15.41 -5.67
C LYS A 47 1.52 15.09 -5.39
N ARG A 48 1.83 13.85 -5.00
CA ARG A 48 3.18 13.54 -4.53
C ARG A 48 3.48 12.07 -4.73
N TYR A 49 4.75 11.76 -4.66
CA TYR A 49 5.21 10.39 -4.81
C TYR A 49 5.10 9.63 -3.49
N PHE A 50 4.78 8.35 -3.57
CA PHE A 50 4.73 7.46 -2.42
C PHE A 50 5.60 6.23 -2.67
N ASP A 51 6.22 5.75 -1.60
CA ASP A 51 7.04 4.56 -1.68
C ASP A 51 6.23 3.29 -1.47
N ALA A 52 5.08 3.40 -0.84
CA ALA A 52 4.19 2.27 -0.65
C ALA A 52 2.79 2.79 -0.30
N VAL A 53 1.81 1.94 -0.55
CA VAL A 53 0.41 2.21 -0.18
C VAL A 53 -0.06 1.06 0.69
N VAL A 54 -0.69 1.36 1.82
CA VAL A 54 -1.37 0.39 2.64
C VAL A 54 -2.85 0.76 2.61
N THR A 55 -3.68 -0.13 2.10
CA THR A 55 -5.09 0.17 1.97
C THR A 55 -5.96 -0.95 2.53
N ASP A 56 -7.06 -0.56 3.16
CA ASP A 56 -8.08 -1.50 3.55
C ASP A 56 -8.85 -1.94 2.33
N TYR A 57 -9.44 -3.14 2.39
CA TYR A 57 -10.25 -3.63 1.29
C TYR A 57 -11.64 -2.99 1.30
N ARG A 58 -12.28 -2.96 2.45
CA ARG A 58 -13.65 -2.46 2.54
C ARG A 58 -13.66 -0.97 2.82
N MET A 59 -14.10 -0.22 1.83
CA MET A 59 -14.19 1.22 1.93
C MET A 59 -15.40 1.68 1.11
N PRO A 60 -16.01 2.80 1.45
CA PRO A 60 -17.11 3.33 0.66
C PRO A 60 -16.60 3.82 -0.70
N PHE A 61 -17.47 3.79 -1.67
CA PHE A 61 -17.27 4.30 -3.03
C PHE A 61 -16.33 3.46 -3.87
N MET A 62 -15.21 3.03 -3.32
CA MET A 62 -14.21 2.30 -4.05
C MET A 62 -13.52 1.36 -3.07
N ASN A 63 -13.55 0.06 -3.35
CA ASN A 63 -12.87 -0.88 -2.46
C ASN A 63 -11.39 -0.94 -2.77
N GLY A 64 -10.64 -1.68 -1.92
CA GLY A 64 -9.20 -1.72 -2.05
C GLY A 64 -8.70 -2.37 -3.34
N ILE A 65 -9.46 -3.31 -3.90
CA ILE A 65 -9.07 -3.93 -5.16
C ILE A 65 -9.22 -2.94 -6.30
N GLU A 66 -10.30 -2.18 -6.29
CA GLU A 66 -10.50 -1.15 -7.31
C GLU A 66 -9.41 -0.11 -7.24
N LEU A 67 -9.05 0.31 -6.03
CA LEU A 67 -7.97 1.24 -5.85
C LEU A 67 -6.64 0.65 -6.33
N LEU A 68 -6.38 -0.62 -5.99
CA LEU A 68 -5.18 -1.31 -6.44
C LEU A 68 -5.06 -1.30 -7.96
N ARG A 69 -6.16 -1.59 -8.64
CA ARG A 69 -6.14 -1.58 -10.11
C ARG A 69 -5.76 -0.22 -10.67
N LEU A 70 -6.36 0.83 -10.11
CA LEU A 70 -6.06 2.17 -10.58
C LEU A 70 -4.61 2.54 -10.32
N ILE A 71 -4.09 2.15 -9.16
CA ILE A 71 -2.69 2.41 -8.85
C ILE A 71 -1.78 1.67 -9.80
N GLN A 72 -2.10 0.42 -10.11
CA GLN A 72 -1.27 -0.35 -11.03
C GLN A 72 -1.27 0.22 -12.44
N ILE A 73 -2.39 0.80 -12.86
CA ILE A 73 -2.47 1.42 -14.17
C ILE A 73 -1.69 2.73 -14.23
N HIS A 74 -1.84 3.56 -13.22
CA HIS A 74 -1.32 4.92 -13.25
C HIS A 74 0.01 5.08 -12.53
N TYR A 75 0.29 4.21 -11.56
CA TYR A 75 1.49 4.29 -10.73
C TYR A 75 2.07 2.90 -10.54
N PRO A 76 2.47 2.24 -11.64
CA PRO A 76 2.77 0.81 -11.60
C PRO A 76 3.95 0.42 -10.72
N GLN A 77 4.83 1.35 -10.38
CA GLN A 77 5.97 1.00 -9.56
C GLN A 77 5.69 1.11 -8.07
N ILE A 78 4.52 1.61 -7.68
CA ILE A 78 4.22 1.76 -6.26
C ILE A 78 3.62 0.46 -5.72
N PRO A 79 4.27 -0.18 -4.74
CA PRO A 79 3.72 -1.41 -4.18
C PRO A 79 2.53 -1.11 -3.27
N VAL A 80 1.54 -1.99 -3.31
CA VAL A 80 0.31 -1.82 -2.54
C VAL A 80 0.14 -3.03 -1.63
N ILE A 81 -0.06 -2.76 -0.34
CA ILE A 81 -0.37 -3.77 0.66
C ILE A 81 -1.85 -3.66 0.96
N LEU A 82 -2.55 -4.78 0.86
CA LEU A 82 -3.98 -4.81 1.06
C LEU A 82 -4.31 -5.48 2.39
N ALA A 83 -5.15 -4.84 3.20
CA ALA A 83 -5.56 -5.39 4.49
C ALA A 83 -7.05 -5.64 4.48
N SER A 84 -7.49 -6.76 5.07
CA SER A 84 -8.90 -7.09 5.08
C SER A 84 -9.26 -7.99 6.24
N GLY A 85 -10.39 -7.74 6.86
CA GLY A 85 -10.92 -8.60 7.92
C GLY A 85 -11.54 -9.87 7.36
N SER A 86 -12.06 -9.81 6.17
CA SER A 86 -12.52 -10.99 5.48
C SER A 86 -11.88 -10.94 4.12
N LEU A 87 -10.98 -11.87 3.88
CA LEU A 87 -10.51 -12.04 2.54
C LEU A 87 -11.70 -12.58 1.79
N PRO A 88 -12.29 -11.77 0.95
CA PRO A 88 -13.27 -12.34 0.07
C PRO A 88 -12.55 -13.40 -0.70
N VAL A 89 -13.29 -14.30 -1.19
CA VAL A 89 -12.79 -15.23 -2.15
C VAL A 89 -12.32 -14.36 -3.30
N LEU A 90 -11.06 -14.02 -3.25
CA LEU A 90 -10.46 -13.37 -4.40
C LEU A 90 -10.30 -14.48 -5.40
N ASP A 91 -11.22 -14.55 -6.31
CA ASP A 91 -11.06 -15.58 -7.32
C ASP A 91 -9.87 -15.19 -8.20
N GLU A 92 -9.38 -16.17 -8.91
CA GLU A 92 -8.16 -15.99 -9.68
C GLU A 92 -8.29 -14.93 -10.77
N SER A 93 -9.51 -14.68 -11.22
CA SER A 93 -9.69 -13.69 -12.27
C SER A 93 -9.38 -12.29 -11.76
N ILE A 94 -9.66 -12.01 -10.51
CA ILE A 94 -9.32 -10.74 -9.91
C ILE A 94 -7.81 -10.64 -9.75
N LEU A 95 -7.19 -11.71 -9.26
CA LEU A 95 -5.76 -11.72 -8.99
C LEU A 95 -4.92 -11.74 -10.26
N SER A 96 -5.47 -12.20 -11.38
CA SER A 96 -4.72 -12.19 -12.62
C SER A 96 -4.56 -10.78 -13.16
N ASP A 97 -5.50 -9.89 -12.86
CA ASP A 97 -5.46 -8.53 -13.35
C ASP A 97 -4.74 -7.58 -12.41
N CYS A 98 -4.70 -7.91 -11.13
CA CYS A 98 -4.07 -7.02 -10.17
C CYS A 98 -3.40 -7.85 -9.07
N ARG A 99 -2.20 -7.44 -8.71
CA ARG A 99 -1.44 -8.17 -7.70
C ARG A 99 -0.95 -7.21 -6.64
N PRO A 100 -1.50 -7.30 -5.43
CA PRO A 100 -0.95 -6.52 -4.34
C PRO A 100 0.46 -7.03 -4.01
N PHE A 101 1.27 -6.15 -3.46
CA PHE A 101 2.58 -6.57 -2.97
C PHE A 101 2.43 -7.56 -1.82
N GLY A 102 1.44 -7.35 -0.99
CA GLY A 102 1.18 -8.23 0.13
C GLY A 102 -0.24 -8.12 0.63
N TRP A 103 -0.63 -9.13 1.40
CA TRP A 103 -1.94 -9.20 2.01
C TRP A 103 -1.79 -9.30 3.50
N LEU A 104 -2.64 -8.59 4.24
CA LEU A 104 -2.73 -8.71 5.68
C LEU A 104 -4.15 -9.05 6.05
N ARG A 105 -4.33 -10.12 6.80
CA ARG A 105 -5.63 -10.51 7.29
C ARG A 105 -5.84 -9.89 8.66
N LYS A 106 -6.90 -9.15 8.81
CA LYS A 106 -7.24 -8.58 10.12
C LYS A 106 -7.86 -9.64 11.02
N PRO A 107 -7.58 -9.65 12.31
CA PRO A 107 -6.56 -8.82 12.94
C PRO A 107 -5.16 -9.32 12.62
N TYR A 108 -4.25 -8.40 12.42
CA TYR A 108 -2.87 -8.77 12.10
C TYR A 108 -1.94 -8.27 13.18
N ASP A 109 -0.77 -8.89 13.23
CA ASP A 109 0.29 -8.48 14.12
C ASP A 109 0.92 -7.21 13.54
N ASN A 110 1.09 -6.19 14.39
CA ASN A 110 1.72 -4.96 13.95
C ASN A 110 3.12 -5.19 13.41
N ARG A 111 3.83 -6.18 13.96
CA ARG A 111 5.15 -6.51 13.46
C ARG A 111 5.07 -6.99 12.02
N LEU A 112 4.08 -7.77 11.69
CA LEU A 112 3.91 -8.26 10.32
C LEU A 112 3.64 -7.11 9.36
N LEU A 113 2.82 -6.16 9.76
CA LEU A 113 2.58 -4.99 8.94
C LEU A 113 3.88 -4.22 8.70
N LEU A 114 4.64 -4.00 9.76
CA LEU A 114 5.90 -3.25 9.62
C LEU A 114 6.89 -3.98 8.72
N GLU A 115 6.94 -5.31 8.82
CA GLU A 115 7.81 -6.10 7.97
C GLU A 115 7.40 -5.99 6.51
N LEU A 116 6.10 -6.03 6.24
CA LEU A 116 5.62 -5.90 4.88
C LEU A 116 5.90 -4.52 4.31
N VAL A 117 5.66 -3.49 5.10
CA VAL A 117 5.93 -2.13 4.64
C VAL A 117 7.41 -1.96 4.35
N ARG A 118 8.26 -2.46 5.24
CA ARG A 118 9.69 -2.38 5.04
C ARG A 118 10.12 -3.09 3.76
N SER A 119 9.60 -4.29 3.56
CA SER A 119 9.90 -5.04 2.35
C SER A 119 9.41 -4.32 1.10
N ALA A 120 8.24 -3.70 1.19
CA ALA A 120 7.67 -2.99 0.05
C ALA A 120 8.54 -1.79 -0.34
N VAL A 121 8.94 -0.98 0.64
CA VAL A 121 9.75 0.20 0.33
C VAL A 121 11.15 -0.20 -0.13
N ASP A 122 11.70 -1.27 0.43
CA ASP A 122 13.01 -1.76 0.00
C ASP A 122 12.93 -2.39 -1.37
N ARG A 123 11.84 -3.14 -1.64
CA ARG A 123 11.64 -3.73 -2.95
C ARG A 123 11.53 -2.66 -4.02
N GLU A 124 10.86 -1.57 -3.71
CA GLU A 124 10.74 -0.48 -4.65
C GLU A 124 12.11 0.09 -4.98
N ARG A 125 12.94 0.27 -3.96
CA ARG A 125 14.30 0.74 -4.17
C ARG A 125 15.11 -0.26 -4.97
N VAL A 126 15.01 -1.53 -4.61
CA VAL A 126 15.74 -2.59 -5.30
C VAL A 126 15.28 -2.70 -6.74
N VAL A 127 13.99 -2.60 -6.96
CA VAL A 127 13.45 -2.66 -8.31
C VAL A 127 13.97 -1.49 -9.15
N SER A 128 14.04 -0.30 -8.57
CA SER A 128 14.60 0.85 -9.27
C SER A 128 16.05 0.59 -9.64
N ASP A 129 16.82 0.06 -8.72
CA ASP A 129 18.22 -0.27 -8.99
C ASP A 129 18.31 -1.35 -10.06
N ALA A 130 17.45 -2.34 -9.95
CA ALA A 130 17.44 -3.42 -10.93
C ALA A 130 17.06 -2.91 -12.31
N LYS A 131 16.14 -1.95 -12.37
CA LYS A 131 15.76 -1.38 -13.66
C LYS A 131 16.94 -0.67 -14.31
N VAL A 132 17.75 -0.01 -13.50
CA VAL A 132 18.93 0.63 -14.03
C VAL A 132 19.86 -0.42 -14.64
N ARG A 133 20.01 -1.56 -13.98
CA ARG A 133 20.93 -2.59 -14.42
C ARG A 133 20.30 -3.60 -15.37
N CYS A 134 19.01 -3.88 -15.14
CA CYS A 134 18.34 -4.98 -15.82
C CYS A 134 17.02 -4.54 -16.40
N GLN A 135 17.00 -3.35 -16.94
CA GLN A 135 15.80 -2.78 -17.50
C GLN A 135 15.02 -3.73 -18.41
N PRO A 136 15.66 -4.49 -19.24
CA PRO A 136 14.94 -5.35 -20.17
C PRO A 136 14.06 -6.39 -19.51
N MET A 137 14.26 -6.62 -18.24
CA MET A 137 13.51 -7.64 -17.54
C MET A 137 12.09 -7.22 -17.18
N ARG A 138 11.77 -5.98 -17.38
CA ARG A 138 10.47 -5.49 -16.97
C ARG A 138 9.50 -5.41 -18.13
#